data_502a41a3c083d72a8dd2415b3f9d51bf
#
_entry.id   502a41a3c083d72a8dd2415b3f9d51bf
#
_cell.length_a   1.000
_cell.length_b   1.000
_cell.length_c   1.000
_cell.angle_alpha   90.00
_cell.angle_beta   90.00
_cell.angle_gamma   90.00
#
_symmetry.space_group_name_H-M   'P 1'
#
loop_
_entity.id
_entity.type
_entity.pdbx_description
1 polymer ?
#
loop_
_entity_poly.entity_id
_entity_poly.type
_entity_poly.pdbx_seq_one_letter_code
_entity_poly.pdbx_strand_id
1 'polypeptide(L)'
;WETSVSGPFDRWPTMQGFDHFYGFIGGEANQWQPALYEGNKPVEMEVPKGREQDYTLNENLADKAIEYIHQEKSVTPDRPFYIYYAPGATHAPHHVPQAWIAKFKGQFDQGWDRYREETYQRQLKMGIIPPDTKLTPRPKEIPAWESLTPDEKKIATRLMEIFAAFTAQTDYEVGRVIDSIRDLGQLDNTLIMWEIGDNGASMEGTLSGVFNEMVSLNGQHEETSYIIQHLDELGGPQAYNHFPVGWAWAMNTPFQWGKQVASHFGGTRNPLVVSWPNRIKDKGGIRSQFHHVIDVAPTLLEAAGVAEPSMVNGV
;
A
#
# COMPACT_ATOMS: atom_id res chain seq x y z
N TRP A 1 -7.17 -17.76 -4.64
CA TRP A 1 -8.16 -18.20 -3.66
C TRP A 1 -9.59 -17.91 -4.11
N GLU A 2 -10.55 -18.48 -3.42
CA GLU A 2 -11.96 -18.29 -3.72
C GLU A 2 -12.50 -17.05 -3.01
N THR A 3 -13.18 -16.17 -3.74
CA THR A 3 -13.79 -14.96 -3.19
C THR A 3 -15.28 -15.09 -2.89
N SER A 4 -15.86 -16.28 -3.20
CA SER A 4 -17.27 -16.53 -3.01
C SER A 4 -17.67 -16.60 -1.54
N VAL A 5 -18.70 -15.87 -1.16
CA VAL A 5 -19.32 -15.95 0.19
C VAL A 5 -19.95 -17.31 0.50
N SER A 6 -20.13 -18.14 -0.51
CA SER A 6 -20.66 -19.51 -0.37
C SER A 6 -19.57 -20.56 -0.20
N GLY A 7 -18.30 -20.14 -0.22
CA GLY A 7 -17.14 -21.05 -0.24
C GLY A 7 -16.86 -21.66 -1.62
N PRO A 8 -15.94 -22.65 -1.67
CA PRO A 8 -15.28 -23.27 -0.52
C PRO A 8 -14.34 -22.32 0.24
N PHE A 9 -14.16 -22.53 1.53
CA PHE A 9 -13.34 -21.67 2.40
C PHE A 9 -11.95 -22.24 2.69
N ASP A 10 -11.60 -23.39 2.10
CA ASP A 10 -10.35 -24.11 2.32
C ASP A 10 -9.08 -23.30 2.02
N ARG A 11 -9.19 -22.26 1.19
CA ARG A 11 -8.10 -21.31 0.88
C ARG A 11 -8.19 -19.99 1.64
N TRP A 12 -9.16 -19.84 2.52
CA TRP A 12 -9.28 -18.64 3.35
C TRP A 12 -8.30 -18.71 4.53
N PRO A 13 -7.86 -17.57 5.10
CA PRO A 13 -6.78 -17.54 6.09
C PRO A 13 -6.99 -18.49 7.28
N THR A 14 -8.19 -18.57 7.85
CA THR A 14 -8.49 -19.47 8.98
C THR A 14 -8.38 -20.97 8.64
N MET A 15 -8.48 -21.35 7.38
CA MET A 15 -8.24 -22.70 6.92
C MET A 15 -6.79 -22.95 6.46
N GLN A 16 -5.98 -21.89 6.46
CA GLN A 16 -4.55 -21.94 6.16
C GLN A 16 -3.67 -21.77 7.40
N GLY A 17 -4.22 -21.93 8.60
CA GLY A 17 -3.50 -21.97 9.87
C GLY A 17 -3.51 -20.67 10.67
N PHE A 18 -4.21 -19.63 10.24
CA PHE A 18 -4.43 -18.45 11.05
C PHE A 18 -5.54 -18.66 12.07
N ASP A 19 -5.32 -18.34 13.33
CA ASP A 19 -6.33 -18.41 14.39
C ASP A 19 -7.44 -17.37 14.16
N HIS A 20 -7.09 -16.21 13.64
CA HIS A 20 -7.98 -15.09 13.36
C HIS A 20 -7.81 -14.56 11.93
N PHE A 21 -8.90 -14.07 11.37
CA PHE A 21 -8.91 -13.31 10.14
C PHE A 21 -9.97 -12.22 10.24
N TYR A 22 -9.59 -11.00 9.93
CA TYR A 22 -10.49 -9.87 9.75
C TYR A 22 -10.00 -9.05 8.55
N GLY A 23 -10.88 -8.78 7.59
CA GLY A 23 -10.51 -8.04 6.42
C GLY A 23 -11.36 -8.39 5.20
N PHE A 24 -10.84 -8.10 4.03
CA PHE A 24 -11.47 -8.37 2.73
C PHE A 24 -10.74 -9.48 1.98
N ILE A 25 -11.43 -10.11 1.02
CA ILE A 25 -10.88 -11.23 0.22
C ILE A 25 -10.60 -10.81 -1.24
N GLY A 26 -11.16 -9.70 -1.69
CA GLY A 26 -10.91 -9.15 -3.02
C GLY A 26 -9.48 -8.65 -3.23
N GLY A 27 -9.14 -8.28 -4.46
CA GLY A 27 -7.83 -7.68 -4.80
C GLY A 27 -7.72 -6.22 -4.38
N GLU A 28 -8.85 -5.57 -4.13
CA GLU A 28 -8.95 -4.18 -3.69
C GLU A 28 -10.15 -4.00 -2.76
N ALA A 29 -10.19 -2.91 -2.01
CA ALA A 29 -11.27 -2.62 -1.09
C ALA A 29 -11.58 -1.13 -1.02
N ASN A 30 -12.88 -0.79 -1.03
CA ASN A 30 -13.35 0.53 -0.71
C ASN A 30 -13.02 0.86 0.75
N GLN A 31 -12.47 2.06 1.02
CA GLN A 31 -12.04 2.43 2.37
C GLN A 31 -13.21 2.94 3.24
N TRP A 32 -14.31 3.38 2.62
CA TRP A 32 -15.47 3.94 3.31
C TRP A 32 -16.57 2.91 3.54
N GLN A 33 -16.75 1.99 2.58
CA GLN A 33 -17.79 0.96 2.60
C GLN A 33 -17.19 -0.37 2.11
N PRO A 34 -16.26 -0.95 2.87
CA PRO A 34 -15.61 -2.20 2.48
C PRO A 34 -16.53 -3.41 2.65
N ALA A 35 -16.36 -4.41 1.80
CA ALA A 35 -16.95 -5.73 2.01
C ALA A 35 -16.01 -6.57 2.89
N LEU A 36 -16.37 -6.76 4.15
CA LEU A 36 -15.50 -7.36 5.17
C LEU A 36 -16.01 -8.74 5.64
N TYR A 37 -15.04 -9.48 6.17
CA TYR A 37 -15.25 -10.79 6.77
C TYR A 37 -14.50 -10.90 8.09
N GLU A 38 -15.11 -11.58 9.06
CA GLU A 38 -14.44 -12.06 10.27
C GLU A 38 -14.49 -13.59 10.26
N GLY A 39 -13.31 -14.22 10.20
CA GLY A 39 -13.21 -15.62 9.83
C GLY A 39 -13.77 -15.87 8.42
N ASN A 40 -14.90 -16.54 8.30
CA ASN A 40 -15.60 -16.78 7.04
C ASN A 40 -17.02 -16.16 7.00
N LYS A 41 -17.32 -15.24 7.91
CA LYS A 41 -18.63 -14.58 8.02
C LYS A 41 -18.53 -13.14 7.52
N PRO A 42 -19.45 -12.69 6.64
CA PRO A 42 -19.57 -11.29 6.31
C PRO A 42 -19.86 -10.45 7.56
N VAL A 43 -19.20 -9.31 7.68
CA VAL A 43 -19.40 -8.36 8.77
C VAL A 43 -19.42 -6.94 8.22
N GLU A 44 -20.06 -6.03 8.94
CA GLU A 44 -20.00 -4.59 8.67
C GLU A 44 -18.83 -3.96 9.42
N MET A 45 -18.26 -2.93 8.84
CA MET A 45 -17.24 -2.13 9.52
C MET A 45 -17.87 -1.33 10.66
N GLU A 46 -17.42 -1.56 11.88
CA GLU A 46 -17.87 -0.80 13.05
C GLU A 46 -17.23 0.59 13.04
N VAL A 47 -18.05 1.59 12.72
CA VAL A 47 -17.62 3.00 12.72
C VAL A 47 -17.91 3.61 14.10
N PRO A 48 -16.89 4.17 14.79
CA PRO A 48 -17.11 4.84 16.07
C PRO A 48 -18.09 6.01 15.92
N LYS A 49 -18.99 6.17 16.89
CA LYS A 49 -20.02 7.20 16.87
C LYS A 49 -19.40 8.60 16.69
N GLY A 50 -19.86 9.33 15.69
CA GLY A 50 -19.39 10.66 15.36
C GLY A 50 -18.14 10.69 14.45
N ARG A 51 -17.70 9.50 13.95
CA ARG A 51 -16.57 9.36 13.05
C ARG A 51 -16.98 8.93 11.62
N GLU A 52 -18.25 9.04 11.27
CA GLU A 52 -18.81 8.54 10.00
C GLU A 52 -18.19 9.23 8.77
N GLN A 53 -17.59 10.42 8.94
CA GLN A 53 -16.99 11.21 7.87
C GLN A 53 -15.47 11.08 7.75
N ASP A 54 -14.80 10.42 8.70
CA ASP A 54 -13.34 10.41 8.76
C ASP A 54 -12.72 9.05 9.19
N TYR A 55 -13.54 8.06 9.50
CA TYR A 55 -13.10 6.71 9.83
C TYR A 55 -13.09 5.81 8.59
N THR A 56 -11.98 5.20 8.31
CA THR A 56 -11.77 4.38 7.10
C THR A 56 -11.32 2.97 7.44
N LEU A 57 -11.42 2.06 6.47
CA LEU A 57 -10.94 0.68 6.59
C LEU A 57 -9.47 0.63 7.06
N ASN A 58 -8.63 1.54 6.59
CA ASN A 58 -7.22 1.58 6.95
C ASN A 58 -7.02 1.74 8.47
N GLU A 59 -7.76 2.66 9.09
CA GLU A 59 -7.77 2.84 10.55
C GLU A 59 -8.41 1.63 11.27
N ASN A 60 -9.53 1.13 10.74
CA ASN A 60 -10.23 -0.02 11.31
C ASN A 60 -9.37 -1.30 11.34
N LEU A 61 -8.60 -1.57 10.30
CA LEU A 61 -7.67 -2.71 10.26
C LEU A 61 -6.56 -2.58 11.31
N ALA A 62 -6.05 -1.37 11.55
CA ALA A 62 -5.09 -1.12 12.62
C ALA A 62 -5.70 -1.34 14.00
N ASP A 63 -6.93 -0.85 14.23
CA ASP A 63 -7.67 -1.08 15.48
C ASP A 63 -7.86 -2.59 15.74
N LYS A 64 -8.24 -3.35 14.73
CA LYS A 64 -8.40 -4.82 14.85
C LYS A 64 -7.08 -5.55 15.09
N ALA A 65 -6.01 -5.16 14.42
CA ALA A 65 -4.69 -5.73 14.68
C ALA A 65 -4.24 -5.49 16.12
N ILE A 66 -4.41 -4.27 16.62
CA ILE A 66 -4.11 -3.89 18.01
C ILE A 66 -4.98 -4.69 19.00
N GLU A 67 -6.28 -4.81 18.71
CA GLU A 67 -7.20 -5.62 19.53
C GLU A 67 -6.72 -7.07 19.64
N TYR A 68 -6.38 -7.73 18.54
CA TYR A 68 -5.89 -9.11 18.55
C TYR A 68 -4.56 -9.27 19.29
N ILE A 69 -3.61 -8.34 19.13
CA ILE A 69 -2.35 -8.36 19.88
C ILE A 69 -2.62 -8.29 21.38
N HIS A 70 -3.48 -7.38 21.83
CA HIS A 70 -3.80 -7.17 23.25
C HIS A 70 -4.56 -8.37 23.82
N GLN A 71 -5.50 -8.95 23.08
CA GLN A 71 -6.24 -10.15 23.49
C GLN A 71 -5.28 -11.32 23.72
N GLU A 72 -4.44 -11.65 22.74
CA GLU A 72 -3.46 -12.72 22.84
C GLU A 72 -2.50 -12.51 24.01
N LYS A 73 -1.97 -11.31 24.18
CA LYS A 73 -1.00 -11.02 25.24
C LYS A 73 -1.63 -10.95 26.64
N SER A 74 -2.92 -10.65 26.76
CA SER A 74 -3.60 -10.68 28.05
C SER A 74 -3.92 -12.11 28.54
N VAL A 75 -4.17 -13.03 27.61
CA VAL A 75 -4.52 -14.43 27.93
C VAL A 75 -3.26 -15.31 28.01
N THR A 76 -2.33 -15.12 27.08
CA THR A 76 -1.11 -15.93 26.94
C THR A 76 0.13 -15.03 26.74
N PRO A 77 0.61 -14.35 27.79
CA PRO A 77 1.67 -13.34 27.67
C PRO A 77 2.95 -13.83 26.99
N ASP A 78 3.33 -15.08 27.23
CA ASP A 78 4.57 -15.68 26.72
C ASP A 78 4.43 -16.35 25.36
N ARG A 79 3.20 -16.54 24.84
CA ARG A 79 2.97 -17.17 23.53
C ARG A 79 3.45 -16.22 22.42
N PRO A 80 4.30 -16.68 21.48
CA PRO A 80 4.63 -15.88 20.30
C PRO A 80 3.40 -15.67 19.40
N PHE A 81 3.38 -14.57 18.64
CA PHE A 81 2.35 -14.30 17.66
C PHE A 81 2.96 -14.06 16.27
N TYR A 82 2.17 -14.29 15.25
CA TYR A 82 2.45 -13.94 13.86
C TYR A 82 1.28 -13.14 13.31
N ILE A 83 1.54 -11.99 12.71
CA ILE A 83 0.54 -11.15 12.06
C ILE A 83 0.94 -10.94 10.60
N TYR A 84 0.04 -11.26 9.71
CA TYR A 84 0.08 -10.85 8.31
C TYR A 84 -0.85 -9.64 8.15
N TYR A 85 -0.27 -8.44 8.27
CA TYR A 85 -1.00 -7.17 8.18
C TYR A 85 -0.93 -6.66 6.74
N ALA A 86 -2.00 -6.86 5.97
CA ALA A 86 -2.10 -6.52 4.55
C ALA A 86 -3.25 -5.53 4.32
N PRO A 87 -3.07 -4.23 4.62
CA PRO A 87 -4.08 -3.22 4.32
C PRO A 87 -4.29 -3.13 2.81
N GLY A 88 -5.49 -2.79 2.36
CA GLY A 88 -5.76 -2.51 0.95
C GLY A 88 -5.09 -1.22 0.45
N ALA A 89 -4.66 -0.39 1.36
CA ALA A 89 -3.90 0.83 1.08
C ALA A 89 -2.44 0.47 0.69
N THR A 90 -1.86 1.08 -0.33
CA THR A 90 -2.45 2.22 -1.07
C THR A 90 -2.94 1.85 -2.47
N HIS A 91 -3.52 0.68 -2.65
CA HIS A 91 -4.19 0.32 -3.89
C HIS A 91 -5.40 1.24 -4.13
N ALA A 92 -5.77 1.48 -5.37
CA ALA A 92 -7.02 2.17 -5.69
C ALA A 92 -8.23 1.35 -5.16
N PRO A 93 -9.35 2.01 -4.83
CA PRO A 93 -9.57 3.46 -4.92
C PRO A 93 -8.76 4.22 -3.87
N HIS A 94 -8.18 5.36 -4.27
CA HIS A 94 -7.42 6.18 -3.33
C HIS A 94 -8.38 6.99 -2.46
N HIS A 95 -8.76 6.42 -1.34
CA HIS A 95 -9.72 7.00 -0.39
C HIS A 95 -9.03 7.40 0.91
N VAL A 96 -9.20 8.64 1.32
CA VAL A 96 -8.61 9.15 2.56
C VAL A 96 -9.38 10.37 3.05
N PRO A 97 -9.52 10.59 4.37
CA PRO A 97 -10.20 11.77 4.91
C PRO A 97 -9.57 13.09 4.45
N GLN A 98 -10.40 14.11 4.22
CA GLN A 98 -9.99 15.42 3.71
C GLN A 98 -8.92 16.11 4.58
N ALA A 99 -8.92 15.85 5.90
CA ALA A 99 -7.92 16.38 6.82
C ALA A 99 -6.50 15.88 6.51
N TRP A 100 -6.37 14.68 5.96
CA TRP A 100 -5.10 14.16 5.48
C TRP A 100 -4.68 14.80 4.16
N ILE A 101 -5.62 14.93 3.21
CA ILE A 101 -5.35 15.54 1.90
C ILE A 101 -4.86 16.98 2.06
N ALA A 102 -5.44 17.74 2.97
CA ALA A 102 -5.06 19.12 3.24
C ALA A 102 -3.57 19.31 3.60
N LYS A 103 -2.93 18.28 4.18
CA LYS A 103 -1.50 18.30 4.53
C LYS A 103 -0.57 18.33 3.30
N PHE A 104 -1.07 17.91 2.14
CA PHE A 104 -0.29 17.76 0.91
C PHE A 104 -0.62 18.81 -0.16
N LYS A 105 -1.53 19.73 0.14
CA LYS A 105 -1.95 20.76 -0.81
C LYS A 105 -0.76 21.56 -1.36
N GLY A 106 -0.64 21.60 -2.69
CA GLY A 106 0.39 22.35 -3.41
C GLY A 106 1.78 21.70 -3.43
N GLN A 107 1.92 20.47 -2.90
CA GLN A 107 3.24 19.81 -2.85
C GLN A 107 3.63 19.12 -4.16
N PHE A 108 2.73 19.09 -5.15
CA PHE A 108 2.94 18.41 -6.43
C PHE A 108 2.74 19.31 -7.66
N ASP A 109 2.68 20.63 -7.45
CA ASP A 109 2.46 21.62 -8.52
C ASP A 109 3.60 21.63 -9.55
N GLN A 110 4.82 21.18 -9.16
CA GLN A 110 5.97 21.07 -10.05
C GLN A 110 5.81 19.99 -11.12
N GLY A 111 4.87 19.06 -10.95
CA GLY A 111 4.57 17.98 -11.88
C GLY A 111 5.57 16.82 -11.86
N TRP A 112 5.21 15.75 -12.57
CA TRP A 112 5.91 14.48 -12.51
C TRP A 112 7.32 14.48 -13.10
N ASP A 113 7.59 15.26 -14.16
CA ASP A 113 8.94 15.31 -14.74
C ASP A 113 9.96 15.85 -13.72
N ARG A 114 9.64 16.98 -13.09
CA ARG A 114 10.51 17.60 -12.08
C ARG A 114 10.56 16.79 -10.79
N TYR A 115 9.42 16.27 -10.34
CA TYR A 115 9.36 15.42 -9.15
C TYR A 115 10.25 14.18 -9.30
N ARG A 116 10.27 13.56 -10.48
CA ARG A 116 11.12 12.41 -10.79
C ARG A 116 12.60 12.76 -10.68
N GLU A 117 13.02 13.90 -11.27
CA GLU A 117 14.40 14.36 -11.19
C GLU A 117 14.81 14.65 -9.74
N GLU A 118 13.98 15.36 -8.99
CA GLU A 118 14.23 15.66 -7.57
C GLU A 118 14.33 14.39 -6.73
N THR A 119 13.50 13.39 -7.00
CA THR A 119 13.53 12.09 -6.34
C THR A 119 14.83 11.35 -6.64
N TYR A 120 15.25 11.32 -7.91
CA TYR A 120 16.52 10.72 -8.31
C TYR A 120 17.71 11.35 -7.59
N GLN A 121 17.76 12.67 -7.51
CA GLN A 121 18.83 13.38 -6.80
C GLN A 121 18.83 13.05 -5.30
N ARG A 122 17.65 12.95 -4.67
CA ARG A 122 17.55 12.51 -3.27
C ARG A 122 18.05 11.08 -3.07
N GLN A 123 17.69 10.16 -3.96
CA GLN A 123 18.13 8.76 -3.91
C GLN A 123 19.65 8.64 -4.01
N LEU A 124 20.30 9.38 -4.91
CA LEU A 124 21.77 9.45 -5.03
C LEU A 124 22.41 9.99 -3.76
N LYS A 125 21.88 11.11 -3.23
CA LYS A 125 22.40 11.75 -2.01
C LYS A 125 22.27 10.84 -0.78
N MET A 126 21.21 10.06 -0.70
CA MET A 126 20.97 9.12 0.40
C MET A 126 21.71 7.79 0.23
N GLY A 127 22.34 7.54 -0.93
CA GLY A 127 23.00 6.27 -1.23
C GLY A 127 22.04 5.09 -1.41
N ILE A 128 20.76 5.34 -1.69
CA ILE A 128 19.75 4.30 -1.94
C ILE A 128 20.01 3.60 -3.27
N ILE A 129 20.53 4.35 -4.24
CA ILE A 129 20.93 3.85 -5.55
C ILE A 129 22.43 4.04 -5.76
N PRO A 130 23.10 3.20 -6.57
CA PRO A 130 24.50 3.38 -6.92
C PRO A 130 24.79 4.76 -7.54
N PRO A 131 25.98 5.35 -7.30
CA PRO A 131 26.30 6.70 -7.78
C PRO A 131 26.38 6.83 -9.30
N ASP A 132 26.59 5.73 -10.01
CA ASP A 132 26.63 5.64 -11.47
C ASP A 132 25.27 5.30 -12.11
N THR A 133 24.21 5.20 -11.30
CA THR A 133 22.85 4.94 -11.79
C THR A 133 22.45 6.08 -12.75
N LYS A 134 21.87 5.70 -13.88
CA LYS A 134 21.34 6.66 -14.86
C LYS A 134 19.82 6.74 -14.74
N LEU A 135 19.31 7.96 -14.65
CA LEU A 135 17.87 8.19 -14.71
C LEU A 135 17.35 7.83 -16.10
N THR A 136 16.36 6.96 -16.17
CA THR A 136 15.75 6.56 -17.43
C THR A 136 14.86 7.69 -17.97
N PRO A 137 14.83 7.92 -19.30
CA PRO A 137 14.03 8.97 -19.90
C PRO A 137 12.53 8.68 -19.75
N ARG A 138 11.72 9.73 -19.88
CA ARG A 138 10.26 9.59 -19.93
C ARG A 138 9.85 8.84 -21.20
N PRO A 139 8.99 7.79 -21.09
CA PRO A 139 8.39 7.15 -22.26
C PRO A 139 7.61 8.18 -23.09
N LYS A 140 7.67 8.03 -24.42
CA LYS A 140 6.98 8.96 -25.34
C LYS A 140 5.45 8.94 -25.22
N GLU A 141 4.92 7.84 -24.70
CA GLU A 141 3.49 7.61 -24.46
C GLU A 141 2.96 8.45 -23.27
N ILE A 142 3.84 8.82 -22.34
CA ILE A 142 3.48 9.68 -21.20
C ILE A 142 3.67 11.13 -21.60
N PRO A 143 2.63 11.99 -21.55
CA PRO A 143 2.76 13.39 -21.91
C PRO A 143 3.77 14.12 -20.99
N ALA A 144 4.45 15.11 -21.54
CA ALA A 144 5.25 16.01 -20.71
C ALA A 144 4.31 16.83 -19.81
N TRP A 145 4.69 17.06 -18.56
CA TRP A 145 3.88 17.88 -17.65
C TRP A 145 3.52 19.25 -18.25
N GLU A 146 4.49 19.88 -18.91
CA GLU A 146 4.29 21.21 -19.49
C GLU A 146 3.35 21.20 -20.72
N SER A 147 3.06 20.05 -21.30
CA SER A 147 2.09 19.93 -22.42
C SER A 147 0.64 19.81 -21.96
N LEU A 148 0.41 19.61 -20.65
CA LEU A 148 -0.94 19.50 -20.10
C LEU A 148 -1.64 20.87 -20.05
N THR A 149 -2.96 20.84 -20.24
CA THR A 149 -3.83 21.98 -19.99
C THR A 149 -3.88 22.34 -18.49
N PRO A 150 -4.31 23.56 -18.13
CA PRO A 150 -4.48 23.94 -16.73
C PRO A 150 -5.41 22.99 -15.94
N ASP A 151 -6.48 22.51 -16.55
CA ASP A 151 -7.44 21.60 -15.91
C ASP A 151 -6.84 20.20 -15.69
N GLU A 152 -6.12 19.67 -16.68
CA GLU A 152 -5.40 18.41 -16.53
C GLU A 152 -4.32 18.48 -15.44
N LYS A 153 -3.55 19.57 -15.38
CA LYS A 153 -2.58 19.81 -14.29
C LYS A 153 -3.27 19.83 -12.92
N LYS A 154 -4.41 20.53 -12.82
CA LYS A 154 -5.19 20.63 -11.58
C LYS A 154 -5.70 19.26 -11.10
N ILE A 155 -6.23 18.45 -12.01
CA ILE A 155 -6.70 17.08 -11.72
C ILE A 155 -5.52 16.20 -11.30
N ALA A 156 -4.45 16.20 -12.08
CA ALA A 156 -3.27 15.38 -11.82
C ALA A 156 -2.62 15.71 -10.46
N THR A 157 -2.49 17.00 -10.14
CA THR A 157 -1.98 17.46 -8.83
C THR A 157 -2.89 16.98 -7.71
N ARG A 158 -4.21 17.17 -7.84
CA ARG A 158 -5.17 16.76 -6.79
C ARG A 158 -5.14 15.26 -6.53
N LEU A 159 -5.10 14.44 -7.58
CA LEU A 159 -5.02 12.98 -7.46
C LEU A 159 -3.73 12.53 -6.78
N MET A 160 -2.60 13.22 -7.02
CA MET A 160 -1.34 12.90 -6.34
C MET A 160 -1.34 13.36 -4.88
N GLU A 161 -1.95 14.50 -4.55
CA GLU A 161 -2.16 14.95 -3.17
C GLU A 161 -2.94 13.91 -2.36
N ILE A 162 -3.98 13.34 -2.96
CA ILE A 162 -4.80 12.28 -2.37
C ILE A 162 -3.98 11.02 -2.13
N PHE A 163 -3.22 10.57 -3.13
CA PHE A 163 -2.38 9.39 -3.00
C PHE A 163 -1.30 9.55 -1.92
N ALA A 164 -0.64 10.70 -1.87
CA ALA A 164 0.35 11.01 -0.83
C ALA A 164 -0.28 11.05 0.57
N ALA A 165 -1.48 11.59 0.68
CA ALA A 165 -2.26 11.61 1.92
C ALA A 165 -2.65 10.20 2.37
N PHE A 166 -3.08 9.36 1.44
CA PHE A 166 -3.43 7.97 1.69
C PHE A 166 -2.20 7.16 2.14
N THR A 167 -1.06 7.36 1.48
CA THR A 167 0.22 6.76 1.89
C THR A 167 0.63 7.19 3.30
N ALA A 168 0.51 8.49 3.61
CA ALA A 168 0.86 9.01 4.93
C ALA A 168 -0.10 8.52 6.04
N GLN A 169 -1.39 8.34 5.74
CA GLN A 169 -2.32 7.71 6.67
C GLN A 169 -1.93 6.25 6.90
N THR A 170 -1.60 5.51 5.85
CA THR A 170 -1.19 4.10 5.97
C THR A 170 0.06 3.96 6.84
N ASP A 171 1.07 4.80 6.63
CA ASP A 171 2.27 4.84 7.46
C ASP A 171 1.94 5.11 8.94
N TYR A 172 1.04 6.06 9.19
CA TYR A 172 0.57 6.37 10.54
C TYR A 172 -0.14 5.17 11.20
N GLU A 173 -1.03 4.49 10.47
CA GLU A 173 -1.78 3.33 11.00
C GLU A 173 -0.86 2.13 11.27
N VAL A 174 0.11 1.86 10.40
CA VAL A 174 1.17 0.86 10.66
C VAL A 174 1.98 1.26 11.90
N GLY A 175 2.30 2.54 12.04
CA GLY A 175 2.98 3.08 13.23
C GLY A 175 2.21 2.78 14.52
N ARG A 176 0.89 2.92 14.54
CA ARG A 176 0.04 2.59 15.70
C ARG A 176 0.14 1.11 16.10
N VAL A 177 0.13 0.21 15.13
CA VAL A 177 0.32 -1.23 15.40
C VAL A 177 1.69 -1.49 16.01
N ILE A 178 2.76 -0.89 15.46
CA ILE A 178 4.12 -1.02 15.99
C ILE A 178 4.24 -0.43 17.41
N ASP A 179 3.61 0.72 17.66
CA ASP A 179 3.58 1.36 18.97
C ASP A 179 2.88 0.48 20.01
N SER A 180 1.79 -0.18 19.64
CA SER A 180 1.11 -1.16 20.50
C SER A 180 2.05 -2.31 20.92
N ILE A 181 2.84 -2.84 19.99
CA ILE A 181 3.86 -3.88 20.29
C ILE A 181 4.93 -3.33 21.22
N ARG A 182 5.33 -2.07 21.04
CA ARG A 182 6.30 -1.38 21.91
C ARG A 182 5.75 -1.22 23.34
N ASP A 183 4.52 -0.77 23.48
CA ASP A 183 3.86 -0.52 24.77
C ASP A 183 3.70 -1.80 25.59
N LEU A 184 3.58 -2.95 24.93
CA LEU A 184 3.61 -4.28 25.55
C LEU A 184 5.02 -4.78 25.87
N GLY A 185 6.07 -3.99 25.59
CA GLY A 185 7.47 -4.39 25.83
C GLY A 185 7.98 -5.51 24.91
N GLN A 186 7.30 -5.76 23.78
CA GLN A 186 7.62 -6.88 22.88
C GLN A 186 8.45 -6.45 21.65
N LEU A 187 8.61 -5.14 21.39
CA LEU A 187 9.21 -4.63 20.16
C LEU A 187 10.64 -5.13 19.92
N ASP A 188 11.44 -5.18 20.97
CA ASP A 188 12.85 -5.58 20.86
C ASP A 188 13.02 -7.02 20.36
N ASN A 189 12.06 -7.90 20.68
CA ASN A 189 12.04 -9.30 20.24
C ASN A 189 11.00 -9.59 19.16
N THR A 190 10.59 -8.58 18.41
CA THR A 190 9.68 -8.72 17.27
C THR A 190 10.43 -8.47 15.97
N LEU A 191 10.39 -9.44 15.04
CA LEU A 191 10.82 -9.25 13.67
C LEU A 191 9.67 -8.55 12.92
N ILE A 192 9.95 -7.37 12.39
CA ILE A 192 9.03 -6.63 11.53
C ILE A 192 9.62 -6.60 10.12
N MET A 193 8.85 -7.06 9.16
CA MET A 193 9.15 -6.96 7.73
C MET A 193 8.06 -6.11 7.10
N TRP A 194 8.44 -4.96 6.55
CA TRP A 194 7.52 -4.05 5.88
C TRP A 194 7.87 -3.96 4.41
N GLU A 195 7.07 -4.59 3.59
CA GLU A 195 7.12 -4.48 2.14
C GLU A 195 6.26 -3.27 1.71
N ILE A 196 6.92 -2.28 1.12
CA ILE A 196 6.26 -1.02 0.72
C ILE A 196 6.07 -1.04 -0.79
N GLY A 197 4.89 -1.48 -1.22
CA GLY A 197 4.62 -1.80 -2.62
C GLY A 197 5.29 -3.12 -3.03
N ASP A 198 4.51 -4.00 -3.61
CA ASP A 198 4.90 -5.36 -3.95
C ASP A 198 5.16 -5.56 -5.45
N ASN A 199 4.69 -4.64 -6.30
CA ASN A 199 4.70 -4.80 -7.75
C ASN A 199 4.87 -3.49 -8.54
N GLY A 200 5.36 -2.43 -7.90
CA GLY A 200 5.52 -1.10 -8.50
C GLY A 200 4.25 -0.27 -8.51
N ALA A 201 4.38 1.02 -8.83
CA ALA A 201 3.24 1.93 -8.87
C ALA A 201 2.29 1.58 -10.01
N SER A 202 0.98 1.63 -9.72
CA SER A 202 -0.08 1.29 -10.68
C SER A 202 -0.16 2.30 -11.83
N MET A 203 -0.27 1.79 -13.05
CA MET A 203 -0.45 2.58 -14.27
C MET A 203 -1.90 2.52 -14.78
N GLU A 204 -2.85 2.06 -13.95
CA GLU A 204 -4.24 1.80 -14.34
C GLU A 204 -5.10 3.08 -14.39
N GLY A 205 -4.60 4.20 -13.85
CA GLY A 205 -5.31 5.48 -13.81
C GLY A 205 -5.30 6.28 -15.12
N THR A 206 -5.03 5.67 -16.26
CA THR A 206 -4.97 6.31 -17.60
C THR A 206 -3.90 7.41 -17.71
N LEU A 207 -3.90 8.15 -18.83
CA LEU A 207 -2.98 9.30 -18.99
C LEU A 207 -3.43 10.54 -18.19
N SER A 208 -4.71 10.65 -17.88
CA SER A 208 -5.35 11.84 -17.30
C SER A 208 -5.67 11.69 -15.80
N GLY A 209 -5.61 10.48 -15.26
CA GLY A 209 -6.26 10.13 -14.01
C GLY A 209 -7.75 9.87 -14.23
N VAL A 210 -8.41 9.31 -13.23
CA VAL A 210 -9.84 8.97 -13.30
C VAL A 210 -10.55 9.31 -12.01
N PHE A 211 -11.83 9.71 -12.13
CA PHE A 211 -12.74 9.82 -11.00
C PHE A 211 -13.23 8.45 -10.55
N ASN A 212 -13.47 7.55 -11.52
CA ASN A 212 -13.89 6.17 -11.26
C ASN A 212 -13.14 5.21 -12.21
N GLU A 213 -12.18 4.47 -11.67
CA GLU A 213 -11.37 3.54 -12.48
C GLU A 213 -12.19 2.40 -13.11
N MET A 214 -13.35 2.05 -12.55
CA MET A 214 -14.23 1.05 -13.16
C MET A 214 -14.71 1.48 -14.53
N VAL A 215 -14.81 2.77 -14.82
CA VAL A 215 -15.16 3.31 -16.16
C VAL A 215 -14.06 2.95 -17.15
N SER A 216 -12.80 3.22 -16.82
CA SER A 216 -11.67 2.93 -17.71
C SER A 216 -11.40 1.43 -17.85
N LEU A 217 -11.55 0.65 -16.79
CA LEU A 217 -11.41 -0.81 -16.82
C LEU A 217 -12.48 -1.48 -17.70
N ASN A 218 -13.65 -0.84 -17.86
CA ASN A 218 -14.69 -1.26 -18.81
C ASN A 218 -14.51 -0.66 -20.21
N GLY A 219 -13.36 -0.09 -20.53
CA GLY A 219 -13.04 0.44 -21.85
C GLY A 219 -13.75 1.76 -22.18
N GLN A 220 -14.27 2.45 -21.19
CA GLN A 220 -14.90 3.77 -21.34
C GLN A 220 -13.90 4.88 -20.98
N HIS A 221 -14.19 6.10 -21.38
CA HIS A 221 -13.38 7.28 -21.11
C HIS A 221 -14.15 8.27 -20.24
N GLU A 222 -13.46 8.89 -19.30
CA GLU A 222 -14.00 10.00 -18.51
C GLU A 222 -13.49 11.32 -19.05
N GLU A 223 -14.41 12.23 -19.30
CA GLU A 223 -14.08 13.57 -19.77
C GLU A 223 -13.42 14.42 -18.66
N THR A 224 -12.37 15.14 -18.98
CA THR A 224 -11.68 16.08 -18.07
C THR A 224 -12.65 17.07 -17.43
N SER A 225 -13.66 17.53 -18.19
CA SER A 225 -14.71 18.44 -17.72
C SER A 225 -15.58 17.84 -16.62
N TYR A 226 -15.81 16.52 -16.65
CA TYR A 226 -16.52 15.82 -15.58
C TYR A 226 -15.69 15.77 -14.31
N ILE A 227 -14.43 15.34 -14.40
CA ILE A 227 -13.55 15.22 -13.23
C ILE A 227 -13.33 16.59 -12.55
N ILE A 228 -13.17 17.66 -13.33
CA ILE A 228 -13.01 19.02 -12.80
C ILE A 228 -14.24 19.50 -12.02
N GLN A 229 -15.44 19.14 -12.46
CA GLN A 229 -16.69 19.50 -11.76
C GLN A 229 -16.83 18.76 -10.42
N HIS A 230 -16.23 17.58 -10.30
CA HIS A 230 -16.28 16.71 -9.12
C HIS A 230 -14.95 16.65 -8.34
N LEU A 231 -14.07 17.64 -8.54
CA LEU A 231 -12.72 17.64 -7.97
C LEU A 231 -12.68 17.51 -6.45
N ASP A 232 -13.65 18.14 -5.76
CA ASP A 232 -13.74 18.13 -4.30
C ASP A 232 -14.28 16.80 -3.73
N GLU A 233 -14.86 15.95 -4.59
CA GLU A 233 -15.35 14.61 -4.21
C GLU A 233 -14.25 13.56 -4.26
N LEU A 234 -13.13 13.84 -4.97
CA LEU A 234 -12.01 12.94 -5.08
C LEU A 234 -11.41 12.59 -3.70
N GLY A 235 -11.16 11.31 -3.48
CA GLY A 235 -10.70 10.76 -2.21
C GLY A 235 -11.82 10.43 -1.23
N GLY A 236 -13.04 10.89 -1.51
CA GLY A 236 -14.24 10.66 -0.72
C GLY A 236 -15.04 9.43 -1.17
N PRO A 237 -16.15 9.13 -0.47
CA PRO A 237 -16.95 7.92 -0.71
C PRO A 237 -17.68 7.91 -2.06
N GLN A 238 -17.77 9.05 -2.75
CA GLN A 238 -18.44 9.18 -4.05
C GLN A 238 -17.51 8.87 -5.23
N ALA A 239 -16.20 8.92 -5.02
CA ALA A 239 -15.20 8.65 -6.03
C ALA A 239 -14.67 7.21 -5.94
N TYR A 240 -14.09 6.73 -7.02
CA TYR A 240 -13.32 5.48 -7.07
C TYR A 240 -12.03 5.78 -7.85
N ASN A 241 -11.28 6.76 -7.36
CA ASN A 241 -10.29 7.50 -8.12
C ASN A 241 -8.91 6.87 -8.14
N HIS A 242 -8.19 7.15 -9.24
CA HIS A 242 -6.81 6.74 -9.45
C HIS A 242 -5.99 7.86 -10.11
N PHE A 243 -4.72 8.02 -9.73
CA PHE A 243 -3.81 9.01 -10.30
C PHE A 243 -3.39 8.65 -11.74
N PRO A 244 -2.99 9.66 -12.57
CA PRO A 244 -2.52 9.41 -13.93
C PRO A 244 -1.15 8.71 -13.98
N VAL A 245 -0.89 7.99 -15.07
CA VAL A 245 0.32 7.18 -15.29
C VAL A 245 1.63 7.98 -15.17
N GLY A 246 1.61 9.29 -15.41
CA GLY A 246 2.77 10.15 -15.22
C GLY A 246 3.30 10.14 -13.77
N TRP A 247 2.41 10.07 -12.79
CA TRP A 247 2.79 9.92 -11.39
C TRP A 247 3.29 8.51 -11.07
N ALA A 248 2.70 7.46 -11.65
CA ALA A 248 3.22 6.10 -11.50
C ALA A 248 4.67 6.01 -11.97
N TRP A 249 4.96 6.57 -13.16
CA TRP A 249 6.33 6.62 -13.67
C TRP A 249 7.27 7.43 -12.76
N ALA A 250 6.82 8.55 -12.23
CA ALA A 250 7.62 9.37 -11.31
C ALA A 250 7.90 8.64 -9.99
N MET A 251 6.95 7.89 -9.44
CA MET A 251 7.10 7.11 -8.21
C MET A 251 8.01 5.90 -8.38
N ASN A 252 8.14 5.34 -9.57
CA ASN A 252 9.06 4.23 -9.86
C ASN A 252 10.50 4.65 -10.15
N THR A 253 10.88 5.88 -9.82
CA THR A 253 12.26 6.39 -9.97
C THR A 253 13.29 5.48 -9.30
N PRO A 254 14.40 5.14 -9.96
CA PRO A 254 14.87 5.62 -11.28
C PRO A 254 14.48 4.73 -12.45
N PHE A 255 13.64 3.73 -12.21
CA PHE A 255 13.36 2.63 -13.14
C PHE A 255 12.34 3.00 -14.23
N GLN A 256 12.27 2.15 -15.23
CA GLN A 256 11.24 2.19 -16.27
C GLN A 256 10.03 1.35 -15.86
N TRP A 257 8.86 1.74 -16.37
CA TRP A 257 7.59 1.06 -16.20
C TRP A 257 7.14 0.97 -14.74
N GLY A 258 6.20 0.12 -14.44
CA GLY A 258 5.55 -0.04 -13.13
C GLY A 258 4.79 -1.34 -13.03
N LYS A 259 3.73 -1.35 -12.24
CA LYS A 259 2.87 -2.51 -11.99
C LYS A 259 2.51 -3.24 -13.28
N GLN A 260 2.43 -4.57 -13.22
CA GLN A 260 2.16 -5.52 -14.32
C GLN A 260 3.30 -5.73 -15.33
N VAL A 261 4.36 -4.92 -15.32
CA VAL A 261 5.46 -5.04 -16.27
C VAL A 261 6.64 -5.77 -15.63
N ALA A 262 6.57 -7.10 -15.60
CA ALA A 262 7.57 -7.96 -14.94
C ALA A 262 8.97 -7.95 -15.59
N SER A 263 9.09 -7.42 -16.81
CA SER A 263 10.38 -7.33 -17.51
C SER A 263 11.25 -6.13 -17.11
N HIS A 264 10.72 -5.22 -16.27
CA HIS A 264 11.40 -3.99 -15.88
C HIS A 264 11.34 -3.77 -14.37
N PHE A 265 12.39 -3.16 -13.83
CA PHE A 265 12.53 -2.93 -12.39
C PHE A 265 11.47 -2.02 -11.77
N GLY A 266 10.81 -1.16 -12.55
CA GLY A 266 9.67 -0.38 -12.04
C GLY A 266 8.51 -1.24 -11.57
N GLY A 267 8.36 -2.46 -12.13
CA GLY A 267 7.34 -3.43 -11.70
C GLY A 267 7.84 -4.49 -10.71
N THR A 268 9.16 -4.67 -10.57
CA THR A 268 9.69 -5.84 -9.85
C THR A 268 10.70 -5.53 -8.75
N ARG A 269 11.24 -4.32 -8.70
CA ARG A 269 12.22 -3.93 -7.67
C ARG A 269 11.59 -3.00 -6.65
N ASN A 270 11.05 -3.60 -5.60
CA ASN A 270 10.32 -2.91 -4.54
C ASN A 270 11.15 -2.88 -3.25
N PRO A 271 10.95 -1.89 -2.37
CA PRO A 271 11.68 -1.80 -1.12
C PRO A 271 11.11 -2.73 -0.04
N LEU A 272 11.99 -3.29 0.76
CA LEU A 272 11.66 -4.02 1.98
C LEU A 272 12.42 -3.39 3.14
N VAL A 273 11.70 -3.06 4.21
CA VAL A 273 12.30 -2.61 5.48
C VAL A 273 12.22 -3.72 6.50
N VAL A 274 13.35 -4.04 7.13
CA VAL A 274 13.43 -5.09 8.14
C VAL A 274 13.91 -4.50 9.47
N SER A 275 13.19 -4.77 10.55
CA SER A 275 13.53 -4.34 11.90
C SER A 275 13.42 -5.50 12.87
N TRP A 276 14.48 -5.74 13.64
CA TRP A 276 14.50 -6.66 14.77
C TRP A 276 15.57 -6.19 15.79
N PRO A 277 15.24 -5.30 16.72
CA PRO A 277 16.22 -4.60 17.55
C PRO A 277 17.17 -5.53 18.32
N ASN A 278 16.71 -6.67 18.81
CA ASN A 278 17.55 -7.63 19.50
C ASN A 278 18.57 -8.33 18.61
N ARG A 279 18.31 -8.45 17.30
CA ARG A 279 19.15 -9.20 16.37
C ARG A 279 19.91 -8.30 15.40
N ILE A 280 19.27 -7.29 14.84
CA ILE A 280 19.85 -6.39 13.84
C ILE A 280 20.47 -5.19 14.54
N LYS A 281 21.80 -5.10 14.53
CA LYS A 281 22.55 -4.02 15.18
C LYS A 281 22.93 -2.88 14.23
N ASP A 282 22.95 -3.14 12.94
CA ASP A 282 23.24 -2.15 11.88
C ASP A 282 21.96 -1.38 11.54
N LYS A 283 21.70 -0.33 12.33
CA LYS A 283 20.52 0.52 12.17
C LYS A 283 20.66 1.42 10.95
N GLY A 284 19.65 1.41 10.06
CA GLY A 284 19.63 2.23 8.84
C GLY A 284 20.57 1.72 7.74
N GLY A 285 21.13 0.52 7.89
CA GLY A 285 21.97 -0.09 6.87
C GLY A 285 21.20 -0.42 5.60
N ILE A 286 21.73 0.01 4.45
CA ILE A 286 21.16 -0.29 3.13
C ILE A 286 21.76 -1.61 2.64
N ARG A 287 20.91 -2.47 2.10
CA ARG A 287 21.28 -3.75 1.48
C ARG A 287 20.75 -3.76 0.04
N SER A 288 21.61 -4.19 -0.88
CA SER A 288 21.31 -4.20 -2.32
C SER A 288 21.40 -5.57 -2.96
N GLN A 289 21.65 -6.64 -2.18
CA GLN A 289 21.63 -8.00 -2.71
C GLN A 289 20.20 -8.35 -3.18
N PHE A 290 20.13 -9.22 -4.19
CA PHE A 290 18.87 -9.70 -4.72
C PHE A 290 18.11 -10.52 -3.68
N HIS A 291 16.83 -10.22 -3.54
CA HIS A 291 15.85 -10.99 -2.79
C HIS A 291 14.61 -11.21 -3.64
N HIS A 292 13.84 -12.23 -3.29
CA HIS A 292 12.52 -12.46 -3.86
C HIS A 292 11.52 -12.67 -2.72
N VAL A 293 10.24 -12.38 -2.95
CA VAL A 293 9.19 -12.51 -1.90
C VAL A 293 9.10 -13.94 -1.34
N ILE A 294 9.48 -14.96 -2.13
CA ILE A 294 9.53 -16.35 -1.63
C ILE A 294 10.57 -16.57 -0.53
N ASP A 295 11.58 -15.70 -0.39
CA ASP A 295 12.62 -15.80 0.63
C ASP A 295 12.08 -15.41 2.02
N VAL A 296 10.91 -14.76 2.09
CA VAL A 296 10.28 -14.33 3.35
C VAL A 296 9.86 -15.54 4.20
N ALA A 297 9.21 -16.55 3.59
CA ALA A 297 8.73 -17.71 4.33
C ALA A 297 9.84 -18.51 5.04
N PRO A 298 10.92 -18.94 4.37
CA PRO A 298 12.03 -19.62 5.03
C PRO A 298 12.72 -18.72 6.07
N THR A 299 12.83 -17.43 5.83
CA THR A 299 13.40 -16.48 6.81
C THR A 299 12.55 -16.42 8.09
N LEU A 300 11.23 -16.41 7.98
CA LEU A 300 10.32 -16.44 9.13
C LEU A 300 10.42 -17.75 9.91
N LEU A 301 10.51 -18.90 9.22
CA LEU A 301 10.69 -20.20 9.85
C LEU A 301 12.01 -20.26 10.63
N GLU A 302 13.11 -19.83 10.03
CA GLU A 302 14.41 -19.75 10.71
C GLU A 302 14.35 -18.81 11.93
N ALA A 303 13.75 -17.62 11.78
CA ALA A 303 13.62 -16.65 12.85
C ALA A 303 12.78 -17.19 14.02
N ALA A 304 11.77 -17.98 13.74
CA ALA A 304 10.91 -18.63 14.72
C ALA A 304 11.53 -19.92 15.32
N GLY A 305 12.65 -20.40 14.81
CA GLY A 305 13.27 -21.66 15.22
C GLY A 305 12.47 -22.90 14.77
N VAL A 306 11.67 -22.77 13.72
CA VAL A 306 10.86 -23.85 13.13
C VAL A 306 11.62 -24.45 11.96
N ALA A 307 11.75 -25.79 11.95
CA ALA A 307 12.40 -26.47 10.83
C ALA A 307 11.57 -26.30 9.56
N GLU A 308 12.26 -26.08 8.43
CA GLU A 308 11.62 -26.08 7.13
C GLU A 308 10.96 -27.42 6.83
N PRO A 309 9.70 -27.47 6.39
CA PRO A 309 9.06 -28.69 6.00
C PRO A 309 9.69 -29.22 4.71
N SER A 310 9.92 -30.54 4.64
CA SER A 310 10.40 -31.21 3.40
C SER A 310 9.30 -31.39 2.37
N MET A 311 8.05 -31.16 2.74
CA MET A 311 6.87 -31.30 1.90
C MET A 311 5.77 -30.37 2.39
N VAL A 312 5.16 -29.63 1.51
CA VAL A 312 4.02 -28.73 1.77
C VAL A 312 2.87 -29.11 0.84
N ASN A 313 1.70 -29.44 1.41
CA ASN A 313 0.49 -29.82 0.67
C ASN A 313 0.71 -30.97 -0.35
N GLY A 314 1.62 -31.89 -0.04
CA GLY A 314 1.93 -33.02 -0.89
C GLY A 314 2.93 -32.77 -2.02
N VAL A 315 3.58 -31.60 -2.00
CA VAL A 315 4.62 -31.18 -2.96
C VAL A 315 5.95 -31.02 -2.24
#